data_d0bb864e2323280b65f8a81b801ac366
#
_entry.id   d0bb864e2323280b65f8a81b801ac366
#
_cell.length_a   1.000
_cell.length_b   1.000
_cell.length_c   1.000
_cell.angle_alpha   90.00
_cell.angle_beta   90.00
_cell.angle_gamma   90.00
#
_symmetry.space_group_name_H-M   'P 1'
#
loop_
_entity.id
_entity.type
_entity.pdbx_description
1 polymer ?
#
loop_
_entity_poly.entity_id
_entity_poly.type
_entity_poly.pdbx_seq_one_letter_code
_entity_poly.pdbx_strand_id
1 'polypeptide(L)'
;QEHLHKVGVIAKIKQVFRNTEDGLRLFVEGIRRAELLDIMQDTPFLLGDLALIDEVESAQTHRSQALVRRMKTVFEQYIQNYKSVPPDIIMNVIKLKESGELADYIAGNTALDAELKQDVLEIIDADQRLEFLIDILQDEIKILEIENIISSKAKEQMDQNQREYYLREQIRAIYNELGEDESPEEEHESFKQRILALHLPE
;
A
#
# COMPACT_ATOMS: atom_id res chain seq x y z
N GLN A 1 -20.47 -21.68 -0.58
CA GLN A 1 -20.85 -20.86 0.60
C GLN A 1 -19.63 -20.39 1.41
N GLU A 2 -18.51 -21.12 1.39
CA GLU A 2 -17.33 -20.85 2.24
C GLU A 2 -16.51 -19.58 1.84
N HIS A 3 -16.87 -18.88 0.76
CA HIS A 3 -16.10 -17.74 0.25
C HIS A 3 -16.86 -16.41 0.23
N LEU A 4 -18.06 -16.34 0.82
CA LEU A 4 -18.83 -15.11 0.90
C LEU A 4 -18.79 -14.56 2.32
N HIS A 5 -18.50 -13.28 2.44
CA HIS A 5 -18.60 -12.57 3.71
C HIS A 5 -20.05 -12.37 4.11
N LYS A 6 -20.29 -12.35 5.41
CA LYS A 6 -21.64 -12.21 5.97
C LYS A 6 -22.17 -10.78 5.80
N VAL A 7 -21.30 -9.80 5.95
CA VAL A 7 -21.63 -8.38 5.74
C VAL A 7 -21.10 -7.93 4.39
N GLY A 8 -21.97 -7.28 3.63
CA GLY A 8 -21.65 -6.74 2.33
C GLY A 8 -22.28 -5.37 2.11
N VAL A 9 -22.18 -4.88 0.87
CA VAL A 9 -22.75 -3.58 0.47
C VAL A 9 -23.70 -3.79 -0.68
N ILE A 10 -24.93 -3.29 -0.53
CA ILE A 10 -25.85 -3.15 -1.64
C ILE A 10 -25.34 -2.03 -2.53
N ALA A 11 -25.11 -2.35 -3.80
CA ALA A 11 -24.52 -1.42 -4.74
C ALA A 11 -25.43 -1.22 -5.96
N LYS A 12 -25.42 0.01 -6.48
CA LYS A 12 -26.08 0.36 -7.73
C LYS A 12 -25.07 0.27 -8.88
N ILE A 13 -25.41 -0.51 -9.91
CA ILE A 13 -24.62 -0.58 -11.13
C ILE A 13 -24.84 0.72 -11.91
N LYS A 14 -23.80 1.53 -12.05
CA LYS A 14 -23.82 2.79 -12.82
C LYS A 14 -23.46 2.55 -14.28
N GLN A 15 -22.46 1.71 -14.54
CA GLN A 15 -21.97 1.45 -15.89
C GLN A 15 -21.40 0.04 -16.02
N VAL A 16 -21.60 -0.56 -17.16
CA VAL A 16 -21.09 -1.88 -17.53
C VAL A 16 -20.13 -1.71 -18.71
N PHE A 17 -18.90 -2.10 -18.54
CA PHE A 17 -17.89 -2.13 -19.59
C PHE A 17 -17.70 -3.58 -20.04
N ARG A 18 -17.92 -3.87 -21.31
CA ARG A 18 -17.60 -5.15 -21.91
C ARG A 18 -16.19 -5.08 -22.49
N ASN A 19 -15.28 -5.86 -21.96
CA ASN A 19 -13.97 -6.07 -22.57
C ASN A 19 -14.00 -7.43 -23.27
N THR A 20 -13.56 -7.51 -24.52
CA THR A 20 -13.65 -8.72 -25.34
C THR A 20 -12.73 -9.85 -24.89
N GLU A 21 -11.74 -9.57 -24.05
CA GLU A 21 -10.71 -10.53 -23.63
C GLU A 21 -10.74 -10.89 -22.13
N ASP A 22 -11.20 -10.01 -21.24
CA ASP A 22 -11.06 -10.16 -19.77
C ASP A 22 -12.40 -10.20 -18.98
N GLY A 23 -13.55 -10.30 -19.65
CA GLY A 23 -14.84 -10.36 -18.98
C GLY A 23 -15.52 -9.00 -18.79
N LEU A 24 -16.41 -8.92 -17.78
CA LEU A 24 -17.22 -7.74 -17.49
C LEU A 24 -16.54 -6.89 -16.40
N ARG A 25 -16.39 -5.59 -16.67
CA ARG A 25 -16.04 -4.58 -15.65
C ARG A 25 -17.27 -3.77 -15.31
N LEU A 26 -17.57 -3.68 -14.02
CA LEU A 26 -18.72 -2.94 -13.51
C LEU A 26 -18.23 -1.71 -12.75
N PHE A 27 -18.83 -0.55 -13.04
CA PHE A 27 -18.72 0.61 -12.17
C PHE A 27 -19.94 0.61 -11.26
N VAL A 28 -19.72 0.47 -9.96
CA VAL A 28 -20.75 0.36 -8.95
C VAL A 28 -20.65 1.47 -7.92
N GLU A 29 -21.80 1.87 -7.37
CA GLU A 29 -21.89 2.83 -6.27
C GLU A 29 -22.50 2.10 -5.07
N GLY A 30 -21.77 2.05 -3.94
CA GLY A 30 -22.28 1.53 -2.68
C GLY A 30 -23.44 2.39 -2.18
N ILE A 31 -24.50 1.76 -1.72
CA ILE A 31 -25.68 2.46 -1.21
C ILE A 31 -25.82 2.24 0.29
N ARG A 32 -25.77 0.99 0.74
CA ARG A 32 -26.06 0.61 2.13
C ARG A 32 -25.40 -0.72 2.50
N ARG A 33 -25.05 -0.86 3.76
CA ARG A 33 -24.62 -2.16 4.31
C ARG A 33 -25.79 -3.13 4.43
N ALA A 34 -25.52 -4.39 4.22
CA ALA A 34 -26.48 -5.47 4.41
C ALA A 34 -25.80 -6.72 4.93
N GLU A 35 -26.51 -7.48 5.73
CA GLU A 35 -26.12 -8.80 6.19
C GLU A 35 -26.76 -9.87 5.31
N LEU A 36 -25.96 -10.82 4.83
CA LEU A 36 -26.44 -12.00 4.10
C LEU A 36 -26.99 -13.01 5.12
N LEU A 37 -28.29 -13.26 5.07
CA LEU A 37 -28.97 -14.20 5.96
C LEU A 37 -28.90 -15.63 5.42
N ASP A 38 -29.26 -15.82 4.14
CA ASP A 38 -29.28 -17.11 3.48
C ASP A 38 -29.08 -16.98 1.97
N ILE A 39 -28.63 -18.07 1.32
CA ILE A 39 -28.54 -18.19 -0.13
C ILE A 39 -29.67 -19.08 -0.61
N MET A 40 -30.63 -18.46 -1.25
CA MET A 40 -31.84 -19.15 -1.74
C MET A 40 -31.61 -19.85 -3.10
N GLN A 41 -30.64 -19.37 -3.88
CA GLN A 41 -30.34 -19.90 -5.21
C GLN A 41 -28.86 -19.68 -5.53
N ASP A 42 -28.25 -20.64 -6.20
CA ASP A 42 -26.85 -20.58 -6.66
C ASP A 42 -26.72 -20.59 -8.20
N THR A 43 -27.71 -21.07 -8.90
CA THR A 43 -27.72 -21.20 -10.38
C THR A 43 -29.00 -20.66 -10.96
N PRO A 44 -29.00 -19.85 -12.05
CA PRO A 44 -27.85 -19.38 -12.86
C PRO A 44 -27.09 -18.18 -12.28
N PHE A 45 -27.57 -17.59 -11.20
CA PHE A 45 -26.93 -16.51 -10.43
C PHE A 45 -27.24 -16.70 -8.93
N LEU A 46 -26.42 -16.13 -8.09
CA LEU A 46 -26.65 -16.15 -6.65
C LEU A 46 -27.82 -15.26 -6.30
N LEU A 47 -28.80 -15.82 -5.57
CA LEU A 47 -29.90 -15.07 -4.97
C LEU A 47 -29.87 -15.31 -3.47
N GLY A 48 -29.75 -14.23 -2.71
CA GLY A 48 -29.69 -14.29 -1.25
C GLY A 48 -30.77 -13.45 -0.59
N ASP A 49 -31.12 -13.85 0.62
CA ASP A 49 -31.94 -13.06 1.54
C ASP A 49 -31.01 -12.12 2.35
N LEU A 50 -31.36 -10.85 2.41
CA LEU A 50 -30.52 -9.81 3.00
C LEU A 50 -31.29 -9.02 4.07
N ALA A 51 -30.66 -8.82 5.21
CA ALA A 51 -31.10 -7.84 6.20
C ALA A 51 -30.35 -6.52 6.00
N LEU A 52 -31.10 -5.42 5.88
CA LEU A 52 -30.47 -4.09 5.83
C LEU A 52 -29.90 -3.73 7.20
N ILE A 53 -28.67 -3.25 7.22
CA ILE A 53 -28.02 -2.73 8.40
C ILE A 53 -28.24 -1.23 8.44
N ASP A 54 -28.96 -0.75 9.45
CA ASP A 54 -29.09 0.68 9.74
C ASP A 54 -27.83 1.12 10.48
N GLU A 55 -27.12 2.10 9.94
CA GLU A 55 -26.02 2.71 10.67
C GLU A 55 -26.56 3.39 11.93
N VAL A 56 -25.94 3.08 13.05
CA VAL A 56 -26.11 3.88 14.25
C VAL A 56 -25.29 5.15 14.04
N GLU A 57 -25.93 6.19 13.53
CA GLU A 57 -25.32 7.51 13.50
C GLU A 57 -24.89 7.85 14.92
N SER A 58 -23.59 7.97 15.13
CA SER A 58 -23.09 8.44 16.42
C SER A 58 -23.60 9.87 16.58
N ALA A 59 -24.40 10.11 17.62
CA ALA A 59 -24.72 11.47 18.00
C ALA A 59 -23.40 12.26 18.02
N GLN A 60 -23.37 13.48 17.46
CA GLN A 60 -22.16 14.32 17.42
C GLN A 60 -21.68 14.65 18.84
N THR A 61 -21.04 13.69 19.45
CA THR A 61 -20.47 13.79 20.79
C THR A 61 -19.09 14.45 20.73
N HIS A 62 -18.63 14.95 21.86
CA HIS A 62 -17.24 15.42 21.96
C HIS A 62 -16.23 14.29 21.65
N ARG A 63 -16.60 13.03 21.92
CA ARG A 63 -15.79 11.85 21.58
C ARG A 63 -15.69 11.69 20.06
N SER A 64 -16.81 11.69 19.35
CA SER A 64 -16.85 11.56 17.89
C SER A 64 -16.04 12.66 17.22
N GLN A 65 -16.18 13.91 17.69
CA GLN A 65 -15.39 15.04 17.18
C GLN A 65 -13.88 14.87 17.44
N ALA A 66 -13.49 14.32 18.59
CA ALA A 66 -12.09 14.04 18.90
C ALA A 66 -11.53 12.94 18.01
N LEU A 67 -12.30 11.87 17.76
CA LEU A 67 -11.92 10.77 16.87
C LEU A 67 -11.74 11.26 15.42
N VAL A 68 -12.68 12.07 14.92
CA VAL A 68 -12.58 12.68 13.58
C VAL A 68 -11.30 13.52 13.45
N ARG A 69 -10.95 14.32 14.43
CA ARG A 69 -9.71 15.12 14.43
C ARG A 69 -8.48 14.21 14.45
N ARG A 70 -8.48 13.20 15.31
CA ARG A 70 -7.37 12.24 15.41
C ARG A 70 -7.19 11.49 14.11
N MET A 71 -8.26 11.01 13.49
CA MET A 71 -8.21 10.33 12.19
C MET A 71 -7.59 11.23 11.12
N LYS A 72 -7.98 12.50 11.03
CA LYS A 72 -7.39 13.41 10.05
C LYS A 72 -5.89 13.60 10.25
N THR A 73 -5.43 13.69 11.50
CA THR A 73 -4.00 13.77 11.82
C THR A 73 -3.26 12.47 11.40
N VAL A 74 -3.83 11.31 11.71
CA VAL A 74 -3.25 10.01 11.31
C VAL A 74 -3.22 9.87 9.78
N PHE A 75 -4.28 10.29 9.10
CA PHE A 75 -4.31 10.28 7.64
C PHE A 75 -3.27 11.25 7.02
N GLU A 76 -3.03 12.41 7.62
CA GLU A 76 -1.93 13.30 7.20
C GLU A 76 -0.57 12.62 7.32
N GLN A 77 -0.32 11.85 8.39
CA GLN A 77 0.91 11.07 8.54
C GLN A 77 1.01 9.95 7.51
N TYR A 78 -0.10 9.26 7.23
CA TYR A 78 -0.18 8.22 6.20
C TYR A 78 0.22 8.75 4.83
N ILE A 79 -0.34 9.89 4.38
CA ILE A 79 -0.03 10.47 3.07
C ILE A 79 1.40 11.01 2.95
N GLN A 80 2.06 11.37 4.06
CA GLN A 80 3.48 11.74 4.05
C GLN A 80 4.38 10.55 3.72
N ASN A 81 4.01 9.35 4.17
CA ASN A 81 4.75 8.11 3.93
C ASN A 81 4.32 7.41 2.64
N TYR A 82 3.04 7.50 2.29
CA TYR A 82 2.46 6.92 1.07
C TYR A 82 2.23 8.00 0.01
N LYS A 83 3.22 8.18 -0.87
CA LYS A 83 3.29 9.28 -1.84
C LYS A 83 2.28 9.25 -3.00
N SER A 84 1.39 8.26 -3.05
CA SER A 84 0.51 8.00 -4.20
C SER A 84 -0.96 8.36 -3.98
N VAL A 85 -1.28 9.19 -2.98
CA VAL A 85 -2.67 9.61 -2.71
C VAL A 85 -3.04 10.81 -3.58
N PRO A 86 -4.09 10.72 -4.41
CA PRO A 86 -4.58 11.84 -5.21
C PRO A 86 -5.04 13.03 -4.37
N PRO A 87 -4.80 14.28 -4.80
CA PRO A 87 -5.16 15.49 -4.04
C PRO A 87 -6.66 15.65 -3.75
N ASP A 88 -7.52 15.14 -4.61
CA ASP A 88 -8.98 15.17 -4.44
C ASP A 88 -9.43 14.33 -3.24
N ILE A 89 -8.75 13.20 -2.97
CA ILE A 89 -9.01 12.38 -1.79
C ILE A 89 -8.69 13.17 -0.51
N ILE A 90 -7.55 13.85 -0.48
CA ILE A 90 -7.14 14.68 0.66
C ILE A 90 -8.17 15.78 0.93
N MET A 91 -8.59 16.46 -0.13
CA MET A 91 -9.59 17.54 -0.03
C MET A 91 -10.94 17.04 0.48
N ASN A 92 -11.35 15.84 0.11
CA ASN A 92 -12.59 15.24 0.59
C ASN A 92 -12.49 14.83 2.07
N VAL A 93 -11.40 14.21 2.50
CA VAL A 93 -11.15 13.85 3.90
C VAL A 93 -11.24 15.10 4.82
N ILE A 94 -10.72 16.24 4.37
CA ILE A 94 -10.79 17.49 5.14
C ILE A 94 -12.25 17.94 5.34
N LYS A 95 -13.11 17.77 4.33
CA LYS A 95 -14.52 18.22 4.35
C LYS A 95 -15.42 17.32 5.18
N LEU A 96 -15.16 16.02 5.27
CA LEU A 96 -15.96 15.06 6.00
C LEU A 96 -15.92 15.34 7.51
N LYS A 97 -17.09 15.27 8.16
CA LYS A 97 -17.26 15.57 9.58
C LYS A 97 -17.86 14.40 10.37
N GLU A 98 -18.61 13.53 9.69
CA GLU A 98 -19.26 12.38 10.29
C GLU A 98 -18.27 11.22 10.40
N SER A 99 -18.26 10.52 11.55
CA SER A 99 -17.32 9.43 11.84
C SER A 99 -17.44 8.29 10.84
N GLY A 100 -18.67 7.89 10.51
CA GLY A 100 -18.94 6.77 9.59
C GLY A 100 -18.50 7.06 8.16
N GLU A 101 -18.90 8.22 7.61
CA GLU A 101 -18.53 8.63 6.27
C GLU A 101 -17.00 8.78 6.13
N LEU A 102 -16.35 9.35 7.16
CA LEU A 102 -14.90 9.53 7.17
C LEU A 102 -14.17 8.19 7.18
N ALA A 103 -14.61 7.26 8.03
CA ALA A 103 -14.02 5.91 8.10
C ALA A 103 -14.14 5.18 6.77
N ASP A 104 -15.34 5.13 6.20
CA ASP A 104 -15.60 4.43 4.94
C ASP A 104 -14.85 5.06 3.77
N TYR A 105 -14.79 6.39 3.73
CA TYR A 105 -14.06 7.09 2.68
C TYR A 105 -12.55 6.82 2.75
N ILE A 106 -11.96 6.87 3.93
CA ILE A 106 -10.53 6.59 4.12
C ILE A 106 -10.22 5.12 3.83
N ALA A 107 -11.00 4.17 4.39
CA ALA A 107 -10.80 2.74 4.14
C ALA A 107 -10.88 2.38 2.65
N GLY A 108 -11.83 2.99 1.92
CA GLY A 108 -11.98 2.79 0.48
C GLY A 108 -10.82 3.34 -0.36
N ASN A 109 -10.13 4.38 0.12
CA ASN A 109 -9.09 5.10 -0.62
C ASN A 109 -7.67 4.87 -0.10
N THR A 110 -7.47 3.95 0.84
CA THR A 110 -6.16 3.52 1.35
C THR A 110 -5.76 2.18 0.77
N ALA A 111 -4.45 1.89 0.78
CA ALA A 111 -3.87 0.65 0.25
C ALA A 111 -3.98 -0.53 1.23
N LEU A 112 -5.03 -0.56 2.05
CA LEU A 112 -5.28 -1.67 2.97
C LEU A 112 -5.69 -2.93 2.23
N ASP A 113 -5.32 -4.08 2.78
CA ASP A 113 -5.73 -5.39 2.28
C ASP A 113 -7.25 -5.59 2.33
N ALA A 114 -7.77 -6.46 1.46
CA ALA A 114 -9.21 -6.73 1.35
C ALA A 114 -9.81 -7.26 2.66
N GLU A 115 -9.07 -8.06 3.42
CA GLU A 115 -9.50 -8.59 4.71
C GLU A 115 -9.68 -7.46 5.74
N LEU A 116 -8.71 -6.57 5.87
CA LEU A 116 -8.81 -5.41 6.77
C LEU A 116 -9.95 -4.46 6.37
N LYS A 117 -10.16 -4.27 5.07
CA LYS A 117 -11.31 -3.49 4.57
C LYS A 117 -12.64 -4.14 4.92
N GLN A 118 -12.69 -5.47 4.89
CA GLN A 118 -13.86 -6.23 5.29
C GLN A 118 -14.11 -6.10 6.80
N ASP A 119 -13.08 -6.20 7.64
CA ASP A 119 -13.20 -6.01 9.08
C ASP A 119 -13.76 -4.62 9.41
N VAL A 120 -13.26 -3.57 8.74
CA VAL A 120 -13.80 -2.21 8.86
C VAL A 120 -15.27 -2.15 8.43
N LEU A 121 -15.64 -2.85 7.36
CA LEU A 121 -17.03 -2.89 6.85
C LEU A 121 -17.99 -3.54 7.86
N GLU A 122 -17.55 -4.56 8.60
CA GLU A 122 -18.34 -5.33 9.55
C GLU A 122 -18.63 -4.57 10.86
N ILE A 123 -17.85 -3.55 11.17
CA ILE A 123 -18.09 -2.70 12.36
C ILE A 123 -19.25 -1.72 12.08
N ILE A 124 -20.38 -1.96 12.73
CA ILE A 124 -21.61 -1.16 12.50
C ILE A 124 -21.53 0.21 13.19
N ASP A 125 -21.00 0.26 14.41
CA ASP A 125 -20.85 1.51 15.15
C ASP A 125 -19.78 2.41 14.49
N ALA A 126 -20.19 3.62 14.11
CA ALA A 126 -19.35 4.54 13.36
C ALA A 126 -18.10 5.01 14.13
N ASP A 127 -18.21 5.24 15.43
CA ASP A 127 -17.08 5.67 16.26
C ASP A 127 -16.10 4.53 16.51
N GLN A 128 -16.60 3.31 16.76
CA GLN A 128 -15.75 2.12 16.89
C GLN A 128 -15.04 1.79 15.59
N ARG A 129 -15.72 1.92 14.46
CA ARG A 129 -15.13 1.75 13.11
C ARG A 129 -14.00 2.73 12.87
N LEU A 130 -14.22 4.01 13.22
CA LEU A 130 -13.19 5.04 13.07
C LEU A 130 -11.99 4.79 14.00
N GLU A 131 -12.24 4.36 15.23
CA GLU A 131 -11.20 4.00 16.22
C GLU A 131 -10.36 2.81 15.73
N PHE A 132 -11.00 1.76 15.25
CA PHE A 132 -10.34 0.59 14.66
C PHE A 132 -9.48 0.96 13.43
N LEU A 133 -10.02 1.81 12.56
CA LEU A 133 -9.26 2.27 11.38
C LEU A 133 -8.06 3.15 11.76
N ILE A 134 -8.16 3.94 12.83
CA ILE A 134 -7.02 4.71 13.37
C ILE A 134 -5.88 3.77 13.75
N ASP A 135 -6.19 2.68 14.47
CA ASP A 135 -5.18 1.73 14.92
C ASP A 135 -4.51 1.01 13.73
N ILE A 136 -5.31 0.55 12.76
CA ILE A 136 -4.79 -0.05 11.53
C ILE A 136 -3.85 0.91 10.79
N LEU A 137 -4.28 2.16 10.57
CA LEU A 137 -3.46 3.12 9.84
C LEU A 137 -2.17 3.49 10.60
N GLN A 138 -2.20 3.51 11.92
CA GLN A 138 -0.98 3.74 12.71
C GLN A 138 0.03 2.61 12.56
N ASP A 139 -0.43 1.36 12.45
CA ASP A 139 0.45 0.22 12.20
C ASP A 139 0.96 0.22 10.76
N GLU A 140 0.13 0.54 9.79
CA GLU A 140 0.52 0.69 8.39
C GLU A 140 1.58 1.80 8.20
N ILE A 141 1.43 2.94 8.89
CA ILE A 141 2.42 4.02 8.88
C ILE A 141 3.79 3.51 9.33
N LYS A 142 3.86 2.72 10.40
CA LYS A 142 5.13 2.15 10.88
C LYS A 142 5.79 1.23 9.83
N ILE A 143 4.98 0.43 9.14
CA ILE A 143 5.46 -0.42 8.04
C ILE A 143 6.02 0.43 6.91
N LEU A 144 5.26 1.43 6.46
CA LEU A 144 5.68 2.35 5.40
C LEU A 144 6.96 3.14 5.76
N GLU A 145 7.12 3.55 7.01
CA GLU A 145 8.35 4.19 7.50
C GLU A 145 9.56 3.27 7.36
N ILE A 146 9.43 2.00 7.74
CA ILE A 146 10.49 0.99 7.60
C ILE A 146 10.80 0.75 6.12
N GLU A 147 9.79 0.58 5.27
CA GLU A 147 9.96 0.41 3.82
C GLU A 147 10.68 1.60 3.18
N ASN A 148 10.31 2.83 3.55
CA ASN A 148 10.98 4.04 3.08
C ASN A 148 12.46 4.09 3.50
N ILE A 149 12.80 3.66 4.73
CA ILE A 149 14.18 3.57 5.21
C ILE A 149 14.96 2.53 4.41
N ILE A 150 14.39 1.34 4.20
CA ILE A 150 15.04 0.26 3.42
C ILE A 150 15.26 0.72 1.97
N SER A 151 14.25 1.29 1.35
CA SER A 151 14.32 1.80 -0.03
C SER A 151 15.37 2.90 -0.18
N SER A 152 15.45 3.82 0.79
CA SER A 152 16.44 4.90 0.78
C SER A 152 17.87 4.36 0.90
N LYS A 153 18.11 3.39 1.80
CA LYS A 153 19.41 2.73 1.95
C LYS A 153 19.82 1.95 0.71
N ALA A 154 18.87 1.21 0.10
CA ALA A 154 19.13 0.48 -1.14
C ALA A 154 19.51 1.43 -2.28
N LYS A 155 18.82 2.58 -2.40
CA LYS A 155 19.14 3.59 -3.39
C LYS A 155 20.52 4.22 -3.15
N GLU A 156 20.83 4.57 -1.91
CA GLU A 156 22.15 5.11 -1.54
C GLU A 156 23.28 4.14 -1.90
N GLN A 157 23.11 2.84 -1.60
CA GLN A 157 24.10 1.81 -1.94
C GLN A 157 24.26 1.65 -3.46
N MET A 158 23.15 1.74 -4.19
CA MET A 158 23.19 1.67 -5.66
C MET A 158 23.91 2.88 -6.26
N ASP A 159 23.64 4.08 -5.75
CA ASP A 159 24.30 5.31 -6.18
C ASP A 159 25.80 5.28 -5.88
N GLN A 160 26.21 4.75 -4.71
CA GLN A 160 27.61 4.54 -4.34
C GLN A 160 28.31 3.56 -5.28
N ASN A 161 27.71 2.40 -5.55
CA ASN A 161 28.26 1.38 -6.44
C ASN A 161 28.41 1.92 -7.89
N GLN A 162 27.42 2.67 -8.37
CA GLN A 162 27.45 3.29 -9.69
C GLN A 162 28.58 4.33 -9.79
N ARG A 163 28.75 5.15 -8.75
CA ARG A 163 29.85 6.12 -8.69
C ARG A 163 31.21 5.44 -8.66
N GLU A 164 31.37 4.37 -7.88
CA GLU A 164 32.60 3.59 -7.80
C GLU A 164 32.93 2.97 -9.15
N TYR A 165 31.96 2.34 -9.81
CA TYR A 165 32.11 1.81 -11.17
C TYR A 165 32.60 2.88 -12.15
N TYR A 166 31.92 4.06 -12.15
CA TYR A 166 32.30 5.17 -13.04
C TYR A 166 33.74 5.66 -12.79
N LEU A 167 34.15 5.77 -11.53
CA LEU A 167 35.51 6.17 -11.19
C LEU A 167 36.55 5.12 -11.63
N ARG A 168 36.25 3.84 -11.49
CA ARG A 168 37.13 2.76 -11.98
C ARG A 168 37.28 2.81 -13.49
N GLU A 169 36.20 3.02 -14.22
CA GLU A 169 36.26 3.15 -15.67
C GLU A 169 37.06 4.39 -16.12
N GLN A 170 36.94 5.51 -15.39
CA GLN A 170 37.77 6.70 -15.66
C GLN A 170 39.26 6.40 -15.42
N ILE A 171 39.62 5.75 -14.32
CA ILE A 171 40.97 5.35 -14.02
C ILE A 171 41.51 4.46 -15.14
N ARG A 172 40.76 3.46 -15.56
CA ARG A 172 41.13 2.55 -16.66
C ARG A 172 41.38 3.29 -17.96
N ALA A 173 40.50 4.25 -18.31
CA ALA A 173 40.67 5.08 -19.50
C ALA A 173 41.96 5.92 -19.45
N ILE A 174 42.30 6.46 -18.28
CA ILE A 174 43.52 7.24 -18.08
C ILE A 174 44.78 6.36 -18.27
N TYR A 175 44.83 5.15 -17.69
CA TYR A 175 45.94 4.22 -17.87
C TYR A 175 46.13 3.82 -19.34
N ASN A 176 45.04 3.51 -20.06
CA ASN A 176 45.08 3.24 -21.48
C ASN A 176 45.67 4.43 -22.29
N GLU A 177 45.34 5.68 -21.90
CA GLU A 177 45.82 6.89 -22.61
C GLU A 177 47.31 7.17 -22.29
N LEU A 178 47.79 6.74 -21.13
CA LEU A 178 49.19 6.83 -20.70
C LEU A 178 50.06 5.71 -21.35
N GLY A 179 49.43 4.73 -22.00
CA GLY A 179 50.15 3.59 -22.63
C GLY A 179 50.58 2.52 -21.61
N GLU A 180 49.98 2.50 -20.45
CA GLU A 180 50.14 1.48 -19.43
C GLU A 180 49.05 0.44 -19.63
N ASP A 181 49.36 -0.74 -20.12
CA ASP A 181 48.40 -1.78 -20.52
C ASP A 181 47.69 -2.46 -19.34
N GLU A 182 48.16 -2.26 -18.10
CA GLU A 182 47.61 -2.85 -16.90
C GLU A 182 47.35 -1.81 -15.81
N SER A 183 46.17 -1.84 -15.17
CA SER A 183 45.93 -1.06 -13.96
C SER A 183 46.74 -1.62 -12.78
N PRO A 184 47.08 -0.81 -11.74
CA PRO A 184 47.80 -1.31 -10.58
C PRO A 184 47.12 -2.50 -9.89
N GLU A 185 45.80 -2.62 -10.01
CA GLU A 185 45.03 -3.74 -9.45
C GLU A 185 45.20 -5.02 -10.30
N GLU A 186 45.21 -4.88 -11.61
CA GLU A 186 45.44 -6.00 -12.53
C GLU A 186 46.92 -6.47 -12.46
N GLU A 187 47.86 -5.54 -12.33
CA GLU A 187 49.27 -5.86 -12.10
C GLU A 187 49.47 -6.60 -10.76
N HIS A 188 48.84 -6.13 -9.69
CA HIS A 188 48.90 -6.78 -8.37
C HIS A 188 48.32 -8.21 -8.40
N GLU A 189 47.18 -8.41 -9.05
CA GLU A 189 46.57 -9.75 -9.16
C GLU A 189 47.40 -10.68 -10.07
N SER A 190 47.99 -10.17 -11.15
CA SER A 190 48.93 -10.87 -12.00
C SER A 190 50.18 -11.29 -11.23
N PHE A 191 50.77 -10.41 -10.43
CA PHE A 191 51.90 -10.74 -9.55
C PHE A 191 51.53 -11.80 -8.50
N LYS A 192 50.39 -11.71 -7.90
CA LYS A 192 49.90 -12.68 -6.91
C LYS A 192 49.73 -14.06 -7.52
N GLN A 193 49.12 -14.14 -8.70
CA GLN A 193 48.99 -15.43 -9.44
C GLN A 193 50.35 -16.02 -9.82
N ARG A 194 51.30 -15.18 -10.24
CA ARG A 194 52.66 -15.61 -10.57
C ARG A 194 53.42 -16.13 -9.32
N ILE A 195 53.25 -15.49 -8.17
CA ILE A 195 53.84 -15.95 -6.91
C ILE A 195 53.25 -17.29 -6.47
N LEU A 196 51.91 -17.45 -6.56
CA LEU A 196 51.25 -18.71 -6.23
C LEU A 196 51.67 -19.86 -7.17
N ALA A 197 51.94 -19.57 -8.45
CA ALA A 197 52.40 -20.54 -9.42
C ALA A 197 53.84 -21.03 -9.18
N LEU A 198 54.64 -20.28 -8.42
CA LEU A 198 56.03 -20.66 -8.09
C LEU A 198 56.12 -21.69 -6.98
N HIS A 199 55.02 -22.08 -6.32
CA HIS A 199 54.99 -23.10 -5.26
C HIS A 199 56.13 -22.94 -4.23
N LEU A 200 56.40 -21.73 -3.79
CA LEU A 200 57.44 -21.42 -2.82
C LEU A 200 57.19 -22.17 -1.50
N PRO A 201 58.18 -22.80 -0.87
CA PRO A 201 58.02 -23.42 0.42
C PRO A 201 57.75 -22.32 1.49
N GLU A 202 56.96 -22.64 2.53
CA GLU A 202 56.66 -21.76 3.67
C GLU A 202 57.89 -21.33 4.43
#